data_c0c00439e5b125b8fce6a1d813f09f26
#
_entry.id   c0c00439e5b125b8fce6a1d813f09f26
#
_cell.length_a   1.000
_cell.length_b   1.000
_cell.length_c   1.000
_cell.angle_alpha   90.00
_cell.angle_beta   90.00
_cell.angle_gamma   90.00
#
_symmetry.space_group_name_H-M   'P 1'
#
loop_
_entity.id
_entity.type
_entity.pdbx_description
1 polymer ?
#
loop_
_entity_poly.entity_id
_entity_poly.type
_entity_poly.pdbx_seq_one_letter_code
_entity_poly.pdbx_strand_id
1 'polypeptide(L)'
;KTAGRGTKGQNARTGKKLRAMFQGGQRPLAQAVPKARGFKSLRTPAQVVYLDHLNAFDGKTVDNALLFTEGYIATPFHTVKVIARGELKANVDLKVQAASASVVTAIEKAGGSFEKVAVPLRQSMKDIEEDEKASQEK
;
A
#
# COMPACT_ATOMS: atom_id res chain seq x y z
N LYS A 1 52.66 2.98 -9.92
CA LYS A 1 53.17 3.63 -11.14
C LYS A 1 52.07 4.33 -11.96
N THR A 2 50.85 3.84 -11.96
CA THR A 2 49.73 4.37 -12.76
C THR A 2 48.55 4.87 -11.93
N ALA A 3 48.65 4.80 -10.58
CA ALA A 3 47.60 5.23 -9.63
C ALA A 3 46.19 4.63 -9.93
N GLY A 4 46.14 3.38 -10.45
CA GLY A 4 44.89 2.73 -10.80
C GLY A 4 44.17 3.26 -12.04
N ARG A 5 44.79 4.18 -12.80
CA ARG A 5 44.14 4.83 -13.97
C ARG A 5 44.45 4.18 -15.32
N GLY A 6 45.31 3.16 -15.35
CA GLY A 6 45.81 2.57 -16.60
C GLY A 6 46.82 3.45 -17.34
N THR A 7 47.06 3.21 -18.65
CA THR A 7 48.14 3.81 -19.40
C THR A 7 47.69 4.90 -20.41
N LYS A 8 46.62 4.64 -21.12
CA LYS A 8 46.17 5.47 -22.24
C LYS A 8 44.75 5.90 -22.14
N GLY A 9 44.07 6.58 -22.12
CA GLY A 9 42.66 6.96 -22.04
C GLY A 9 42.50 8.35 -21.46
N GLN A 10 41.38 8.95 -21.71
CA GLN A 10 41.07 10.29 -21.26
C GLN A 10 41.10 10.41 -19.72
N ASN A 11 40.68 9.37 -19.01
CA ASN A 11 40.67 9.36 -17.55
C ASN A 11 42.02 9.09 -16.91
N ALA A 12 43.03 8.62 -17.70
CA ALA A 12 44.38 8.38 -17.25
C ALA A 12 45.27 9.64 -17.20
N ARG A 13 44.80 10.72 -17.84
CA ARG A 13 45.52 11.98 -17.98
C ARG A 13 44.89 13.09 -17.15
N THR A 14 45.61 14.17 -16.96
CA THR A 14 45.05 15.41 -16.38
C THR A 14 44.10 16.07 -17.36
N GLY A 15 42.99 16.54 -16.88
CA GLY A 15 42.02 17.23 -17.70
C GLY A 15 40.60 17.12 -17.24
N LYS A 16 39.67 17.63 -18.06
CA LYS A 16 38.24 17.65 -17.77
C LYS A 16 37.66 16.23 -17.83
N LYS A 17 37.02 15.79 -16.75
CA LYS A 17 36.29 14.52 -16.72
C LYS A 17 35.04 14.58 -17.61
N LEU A 18 34.71 13.47 -18.23
CA LEU A 18 33.43 13.29 -18.90
C LEU A 18 32.27 13.37 -17.91
N ARG A 19 31.13 13.85 -18.36
CA ARG A 19 29.89 13.79 -17.57
C ARG A 19 29.52 12.33 -17.34
N ALA A 20 28.97 12.01 -16.16
CA ALA A 20 28.62 10.63 -15.78
C ALA A 20 27.67 9.92 -16.78
N MET A 21 26.86 10.67 -17.51
CA MET A 21 25.90 10.12 -18.49
C MET A 21 26.33 10.30 -19.96
N PHE A 22 27.58 10.69 -20.23
CA PHE A 22 28.05 10.90 -21.59
C PHE A 22 28.20 9.57 -22.33
N GLN A 23 27.57 9.44 -23.49
CA GLN A 23 27.52 8.24 -24.31
C GLN A 23 28.18 8.46 -25.69
N GLY A 24 29.32 9.16 -25.73
CA GLY A 24 30.08 9.33 -26.95
C GLY A 24 29.40 10.16 -28.06
N GLY A 25 28.47 11.04 -27.72
CA GLY A 25 27.68 11.83 -28.70
C GLY A 25 26.28 11.26 -28.96
N GLN A 26 26.03 10.02 -28.60
CA GLN A 26 24.66 9.46 -28.59
C GLN A 26 23.80 10.15 -27.53
N ARG A 27 22.50 10.32 -27.82
CA ARG A 27 21.56 10.89 -26.84
C ARG A 27 21.55 10.05 -25.57
N PRO A 28 21.89 10.62 -24.40
CA PRO A 28 21.89 9.88 -23.14
C PRO A 28 20.53 9.29 -22.80
N LEU A 29 20.51 8.10 -22.21
CA LEU A 29 19.29 7.42 -21.81
C LEU A 29 18.40 8.30 -20.92
N ALA A 30 18.99 9.06 -20.00
CA ALA A 30 18.26 10.01 -19.15
C ALA A 30 17.48 11.08 -19.93
N GLN A 31 17.95 11.45 -21.13
CA GLN A 31 17.24 12.37 -22.01
C GLN A 31 16.26 11.65 -22.96
N ALA A 32 16.47 10.36 -23.20
CA ALA A 32 15.61 9.56 -24.06
C ALA A 32 14.33 9.11 -23.32
N VAL A 33 14.42 8.88 -22.00
CA VAL A 33 13.27 8.50 -21.18
C VAL A 33 12.28 9.66 -21.10
N PRO A 34 11.00 9.45 -21.46
CA PRO A 34 9.99 10.49 -21.36
C PRO A 34 9.75 10.89 -19.90
N LYS A 35 9.38 12.14 -19.69
CA LYS A 35 8.96 12.61 -18.35
C LYS A 35 7.75 11.84 -17.87
N ALA A 36 7.74 11.43 -16.60
CA ALA A 36 6.57 10.85 -15.98
C ALA A 36 5.41 11.87 -16.01
N ARG A 37 4.23 11.44 -16.46
CA ARG A 37 3.02 12.27 -16.44
C ARG A 37 2.45 12.33 -15.03
N GLY A 38 2.03 13.49 -14.58
CA GLY A 38 1.51 13.77 -13.26
C GLY A 38 2.60 13.74 -12.17
N PHE A 39 2.19 13.97 -10.96
CA PHE A 39 3.06 13.80 -9.80
C PHE A 39 2.66 12.53 -9.02
N LYS A 40 3.63 11.87 -8.41
CA LYS A 40 3.38 10.74 -7.51
C LYS A 40 3.25 11.27 -6.09
N SER A 41 2.06 11.14 -5.51
CA SER A 41 1.86 11.43 -4.11
C SER A 41 2.59 10.39 -3.24
N LEU A 42 3.24 10.84 -2.17
CA LEU A 42 3.80 9.95 -1.14
C LEU A 42 2.68 9.33 -0.27
N ARG A 43 1.48 9.91 -0.32
CA ARG A 43 0.33 9.39 0.41
C ARG A 43 -0.21 8.14 -0.27
N THR A 44 -0.21 7.03 0.43
CA THR A 44 -0.79 5.77 -0.03
C THR A 44 -2.32 5.89 -0.09
N PRO A 45 -2.97 5.57 -1.21
CA PRO A 45 -4.43 5.60 -1.32
C PRO A 45 -5.03 4.47 -0.47
N ALA A 46 -6.25 4.69 0.05
CA ALA A 46 -6.99 3.66 0.75
C ALA A 46 -7.32 2.48 -0.18
N GLN A 47 -7.32 1.28 0.35
CA GLN A 47 -7.83 0.09 -0.32
C GLN A 47 -9.36 0.21 -0.43
N VAL A 48 -9.89 -0.05 -1.61
CA VAL A 48 -11.32 0.10 -1.88
C VAL A 48 -12.00 -1.26 -1.87
N VAL A 49 -13.08 -1.37 -1.08
CA VAL A 49 -14.00 -2.50 -1.08
C VAL A 49 -15.37 -1.99 -1.52
N TYR A 50 -16.09 -2.75 -2.32
CA TYR A 50 -17.41 -2.38 -2.79
C TYR A 50 -18.51 -2.98 -1.91
N LEU A 51 -19.65 -2.31 -1.89
CA LEU A 51 -20.80 -2.68 -1.07
C LEU A 51 -21.36 -4.08 -1.42
N ASP A 52 -21.33 -4.44 -2.69
CA ASP A 52 -21.78 -5.75 -3.19
C ASP A 52 -20.94 -6.92 -2.63
N HIS A 53 -19.66 -6.70 -2.34
CA HIS A 53 -18.80 -7.71 -1.73
C HIS A 53 -19.21 -8.05 -0.28
N LEU A 54 -19.85 -7.12 0.42
CA LEU A 54 -20.30 -7.33 1.80
C LEU A 54 -21.44 -8.35 1.91
N ASN A 55 -22.15 -8.64 0.83
CA ASN A 55 -23.19 -9.66 0.80
C ASN A 55 -22.69 -11.09 1.13
N ALA A 56 -21.37 -11.33 1.04
CA ALA A 56 -20.76 -12.60 1.42
C ALA A 56 -20.64 -12.79 2.96
N PHE A 57 -20.88 -11.74 3.74
CA PHE A 57 -20.62 -11.70 5.19
C PHE A 57 -21.87 -11.52 6.03
N ASP A 58 -22.98 -12.12 5.62
CA ASP A 58 -24.24 -11.99 6.33
C ASP A 58 -24.13 -12.43 7.82
N GLY A 59 -24.61 -11.57 8.71
CA GLY A 59 -24.55 -11.78 10.16
C GLY A 59 -23.15 -11.72 10.79
N LYS A 60 -22.12 -11.26 10.07
CA LYS A 60 -20.74 -11.21 10.57
C LYS A 60 -20.27 -9.78 10.81
N THR A 61 -19.34 -9.62 11.76
CA THR A 61 -18.57 -8.39 11.91
C THR A 61 -17.44 -8.39 10.89
N VAL A 62 -17.43 -7.40 10.00
CA VAL A 62 -16.42 -7.25 8.94
C VAL A 62 -15.36 -6.26 9.36
N ASP A 63 -14.17 -6.75 9.56
CA ASP A 63 -12.96 -5.99 9.89
C ASP A 63 -11.88 -6.16 8.81
N ASN A 64 -10.75 -5.45 8.96
CA ASN A 64 -9.63 -5.56 8.02
C ASN A 64 -9.05 -6.98 7.95
N ALA A 65 -9.03 -7.73 9.06
CA ALA A 65 -8.47 -9.08 9.09
C ALA A 65 -9.32 -10.05 8.28
N LEU A 66 -10.64 -9.99 8.45
CA LEU A 66 -11.58 -10.82 7.68
C LEU A 66 -11.53 -10.50 6.18
N LEU A 67 -11.51 -9.21 5.83
CA LEU A 67 -11.39 -8.78 4.43
C LEU A 67 -10.08 -9.23 3.77
N PHE A 68 -8.99 -9.31 4.54
CA PHE A 68 -7.72 -9.84 4.06
C PHE A 68 -7.76 -11.36 3.88
N THR A 69 -8.32 -12.09 4.82
CA THR A 69 -8.46 -13.56 4.73
C THR A 69 -9.28 -13.98 3.51
N GLU A 70 -10.33 -13.24 3.20
CA GLU A 70 -11.19 -13.47 2.04
C GLU A 70 -10.63 -12.88 0.73
N GLY A 71 -9.47 -12.19 0.78
CA GLY A 71 -8.76 -11.70 -0.41
C GLY A 71 -9.32 -10.42 -1.04
N TYR A 72 -10.22 -9.68 -0.36
CA TYR A 72 -10.76 -8.41 -0.85
C TYR A 72 -9.78 -7.24 -0.74
N ILE A 73 -8.81 -7.34 0.16
CA ILE A 73 -7.77 -6.34 0.38
C ILE A 73 -6.37 -6.97 0.36
N ALA A 74 -5.37 -6.19 -0.03
CA ALA A 74 -4.00 -6.66 -0.15
C ALA A 74 -3.24 -6.75 1.18
N THR A 75 -3.65 -5.99 2.19
CA THR A 75 -3.03 -5.96 3.53
C THR A 75 -4.00 -5.46 4.58
N PRO A 76 -4.03 -6.07 5.78
CA PRO A 76 -4.90 -5.60 6.86
C PRO A 76 -4.38 -4.32 7.53
N PHE A 77 -3.09 -4.01 7.37
CA PHE A 77 -2.40 -2.88 8.02
C PHE A 77 -2.49 -1.57 7.23
N HIS A 78 -3.48 -1.43 6.40
CA HIS A 78 -3.69 -0.23 5.58
C HIS A 78 -5.14 0.24 5.67
N THR A 79 -5.36 1.54 5.45
CA THR A 79 -6.69 2.13 5.43
C THR A 79 -7.58 1.45 4.39
N VAL A 80 -8.76 1.03 4.80
CA VAL A 80 -9.82 0.49 3.95
C VAL A 80 -10.94 1.49 3.86
N LYS A 81 -11.50 1.65 2.66
CA LYS A 81 -12.68 2.49 2.40
C LYS A 81 -13.73 1.70 1.63
N VAL A 82 -14.94 1.64 2.18
CA VAL A 82 -16.08 1.03 1.48
C VAL A 82 -16.81 2.07 0.65
N ILE A 83 -17.09 1.74 -0.61
CA ILE A 83 -17.77 2.61 -1.59
C ILE A 83 -19.02 1.91 -2.10
N ALA A 84 -20.07 2.71 -2.33
CA ALA A 84 -21.33 2.22 -2.87
C ALA A 84 -21.14 1.70 -4.31
N ARG A 85 -21.47 0.42 -4.50
CA ARG A 85 -21.60 -0.26 -5.78
C ARG A 85 -22.50 -1.47 -5.56
N GLY A 86 -23.53 -1.61 -6.39
CA GLY A 86 -24.52 -2.67 -6.21
C GLY A 86 -25.45 -2.43 -5.03
N GLU A 87 -26.13 -3.46 -4.59
CA GLU A 87 -27.10 -3.43 -3.49
C GLU A 87 -26.62 -4.31 -2.32
N LEU A 88 -26.83 -3.83 -1.11
CA LEU A 88 -26.60 -4.61 0.12
C LEU A 88 -27.92 -5.28 0.53
N LYS A 89 -27.87 -6.60 0.66
CA LYS A 89 -29.00 -7.45 1.14
C LYS A 89 -28.68 -8.09 2.48
N ALA A 90 -27.39 -8.21 2.80
CA ALA A 90 -26.90 -8.83 4.02
C ALA A 90 -26.91 -7.85 5.19
N ASN A 91 -27.15 -8.37 6.38
CA ASN A 91 -26.97 -7.62 7.63
C ASN A 91 -25.52 -7.74 8.09
N VAL A 92 -24.77 -6.62 8.12
CA VAL A 92 -23.33 -6.62 8.38
C VAL A 92 -22.94 -5.52 9.35
N ASP A 93 -22.15 -5.87 10.36
CA ASP A 93 -21.48 -4.90 11.23
C ASP A 93 -20.10 -4.57 10.69
N LEU A 94 -19.94 -3.35 10.16
CA LEU A 94 -18.74 -2.91 9.46
C LEU A 94 -17.81 -2.14 10.38
N LYS A 95 -16.61 -2.69 10.65
CA LYS A 95 -15.55 -2.08 11.47
C LYS A 95 -14.31 -1.75 10.63
N VAL A 96 -14.38 -0.65 9.89
CA VAL A 96 -13.28 -0.18 9.02
C VAL A 96 -13.00 1.31 9.19
N GLN A 97 -11.97 1.83 8.52
CA GLN A 97 -11.48 3.19 8.70
C GLN A 97 -12.35 4.24 8.01
N ALA A 98 -13.01 3.89 6.91
CA ALA A 98 -13.87 4.82 6.18
C ALA A 98 -14.97 4.11 5.39
N ALA A 99 -16.13 4.76 5.30
CA ALA A 99 -17.22 4.38 4.41
C ALA A 99 -17.78 5.64 3.72
N SER A 100 -18.37 5.51 2.55
CA SER A 100 -19.10 6.62 1.93
C SER A 100 -20.46 6.82 2.63
N ALA A 101 -20.99 8.04 2.62
CA ALA A 101 -22.29 8.33 3.25
C ALA A 101 -23.42 7.41 2.75
N SER A 102 -23.42 7.13 1.44
CA SER A 102 -24.41 6.20 0.84
C SER A 102 -24.28 4.77 1.36
N VAL A 103 -23.05 4.31 1.69
CA VAL A 103 -22.80 2.99 2.28
C VAL A 103 -23.33 2.93 3.71
N VAL A 104 -23.08 3.96 4.51
CA VAL A 104 -23.57 4.02 5.90
C VAL A 104 -25.10 3.93 5.92
N THR A 105 -25.78 4.73 5.12
CA THR A 105 -27.25 4.67 5.02
C THR A 105 -27.77 3.33 4.48
N ALA A 106 -27.01 2.64 3.61
CA ALA A 106 -27.39 1.32 3.12
C ALA A 106 -27.25 0.23 4.18
N ILE A 107 -26.17 0.28 4.98
CA ILE A 107 -25.93 -0.65 6.10
C ILE A 107 -26.99 -0.47 7.19
N GLU A 108 -27.30 0.77 7.58
CA GLU A 108 -28.34 1.08 8.55
C GLU A 108 -29.73 0.59 8.09
N LYS A 109 -30.06 0.76 6.80
CA LYS A 109 -31.29 0.22 6.23
C LYS A 109 -31.37 -1.30 6.21
N ALA A 110 -30.22 -1.97 6.05
CA ALA A 110 -30.11 -3.43 6.13
C ALA A 110 -30.11 -3.98 7.57
N GLY A 111 -30.09 -3.11 8.60
CA GLY A 111 -30.10 -3.47 10.02
C GLY A 111 -28.72 -3.69 10.62
N GLY A 112 -27.66 -3.38 9.89
CA GLY A 112 -26.27 -3.44 10.36
C GLY A 112 -25.80 -2.15 11.02
N SER A 113 -24.55 -2.14 11.46
CA SER A 113 -23.89 -0.98 12.05
C SER A 113 -22.58 -0.62 11.36
N PHE A 114 -22.18 0.66 11.42
CA PHE A 114 -20.86 1.12 10.99
C PHE A 114 -20.10 1.75 12.13
N GLU A 115 -18.94 1.18 12.46
CA GLU A 115 -18.01 1.69 13.44
C GLU A 115 -16.67 2.05 12.79
N LYS A 116 -16.23 3.29 12.97
CA LYS A 116 -14.94 3.74 12.47
C LYS A 116 -13.84 3.31 13.43
N VAL A 117 -12.98 2.41 12.99
CA VAL A 117 -11.85 1.87 13.77
C VAL A 117 -10.51 2.41 13.24
N ALA A 118 -9.52 2.54 14.11
CA ALA A 118 -8.15 2.87 13.69
C ALA A 118 -7.55 1.75 12.84
N VAL A 119 -6.55 2.10 11.99
CA VAL A 119 -5.80 1.10 11.23
C VAL A 119 -5.02 0.21 12.19
N PRO A 120 -5.11 -1.13 12.08
CA PRO A 120 -4.30 -2.02 12.89
C PRO A 120 -2.80 -1.75 12.69
N LEU A 121 -2.06 -1.64 13.77
CA LEU A 121 -0.62 -1.50 13.72
C LEU A 121 0.02 -2.84 13.38
N ARG A 122 1.03 -2.81 12.52
CA ARG A 122 1.84 -3.98 12.26
C ARG A 122 2.73 -4.23 13.48
N GLN A 123 2.63 -5.40 14.07
CA GLN A 123 3.53 -5.81 15.16
C GLN A 123 4.98 -5.79 14.67
N SER A 124 5.90 -5.24 15.48
CA SER A 124 7.31 -5.31 15.20
C SER A 124 7.84 -6.73 15.48
N MET A 125 8.97 -7.10 14.87
CA MET A 125 9.58 -8.40 15.17
C MET A 125 9.90 -8.56 16.66
N LYS A 126 10.22 -7.46 17.36
CA LYS A 126 10.49 -7.46 18.80
C LYS A 126 9.25 -7.77 19.63
N ASP A 127 8.11 -7.20 19.26
CA ASP A 127 6.85 -7.43 19.95
C ASP A 127 6.41 -8.90 19.82
N ILE A 128 6.62 -9.50 18.63
CA ILE A 128 6.34 -10.92 18.37
C ILE A 128 7.25 -11.82 19.24
N GLU A 129 8.55 -11.52 19.32
CA GLU A 129 9.50 -12.27 20.16
C GLU A 129 9.19 -12.17 21.66
N GLU A 130 8.69 -11.01 22.11
CA GLU A 130 8.27 -10.81 23.51
C GLU A 130 6.99 -11.59 23.83
N ASP A 131 6.00 -11.57 22.91
CA ASP A 131 4.76 -12.34 23.05
C ASP A 131 5.02 -13.87 23.04
N GLU A 132 5.93 -14.35 22.19
CA GLU A 132 6.33 -15.74 22.14
C GLU A 132 7.02 -16.19 23.46
N LYS A 133 7.90 -15.35 24.02
CA LYS A 133 8.53 -15.63 25.31
C LYS A 133 7.54 -15.66 26.48
N ALA A 134 6.62 -14.71 26.51
CA ALA A 134 5.56 -14.65 27.52
C ALA A 134 4.59 -15.85 27.45
N SER A 135 4.43 -16.44 26.27
CA SER A 135 3.60 -17.63 26.05
C SER A 135 4.30 -18.93 26.47
N GLN A 136 5.64 -18.96 26.48
CA GLN A 136 6.45 -20.11 26.89
C GLN A 136 6.69 -20.17 28.40
N GLU A 137 6.50 -19.05 29.11
CA GLU A 137 6.62 -18.99 30.60
C GLU A 137 5.31 -19.26 31.36
N LYS A 138 4.22 -19.60 30.68
CA LYS A 138 2.93 -20.00 31.25
C LYS A 138 2.66 -21.48 31.14
#